data_d9fea17b37463405041d55145ef2c75c
#
_entry.id   d9fea17b37463405041d55145ef2c75c
#
_cell.length_a   1.000
_cell.length_b   1.000
_cell.length_c   1.000
_cell.angle_alpha   90.00
_cell.angle_beta   90.00
_cell.angle_gamma   90.00
#
_symmetry.space_group_name_H-M   'P 1'
#
loop_
_entity.id
_entity.type
_entity.pdbx_description
1 polymer ?
#
loop_
_entity_poly.entity_id
_entity_poly.type
_entity_poly.pdbx_seq_one_letter_code
_entity_poly.pdbx_strand_id
1 'polypeptide(L)'
;IEIENVKKHFEDLKKKYSNIIVEGAGGLYVPLIRDKFYIYDLIKMWNLPVVLVCGTKVGSINHTMLTLNALKTMGIKLEGLVFNNYKGQFFEDDNIKVILELSKVKNYLIIKNGQKEISDEEIETFFN
;
A
#
# COMPACT_ATOMS: atom_id res chain seq x y z
N ILE A 1 14.32 -1.86 -17.89
CA ILE A 1 13.62 -3.01 -17.32
C ILE A 1 12.84 -3.69 -18.43
N GLU A 2 12.99 -5.00 -18.54
CA GLU A 2 12.23 -5.83 -19.47
C GLU A 2 11.02 -6.42 -18.73
N ILE A 3 9.84 -5.96 -19.05
CA ILE A 3 8.59 -6.34 -18.34
C ILE A 3 8.29 -7.82 -18.47
N GLU A 4 8.60 -8.44 -19.61
CA GLU A 4 8.40 -9.89 -19.80
C GLU A 4 9.25 -10.74 -18.82
N ASN A 5 10.46 -10.30 -18.51
CA ASN A 5 11.30 -10.98 -17.49
C ASN A 5 10.69 -10.82 -16.08
N VAL A 6 10.12 -9.65 -15.77
CA VAL A 6 9.43 -9.40 -14.49
C VAL A 6 8.19 -10.29 -14.37
N LYS A 7 7.40 -10.40 -15.44
CA LYS A 7 6.22 -11.31 -15.49
C LYS A 7 6.62 -12.75 -15.26
N LYS A 8 7.60 -13.24 -16.00
CA LYS A 8 8.09 -14.63 -15.90
C LYS A 8 8.56 -14.94 -14.48
N HIS A 9 9.34 -14.02 -13.89
CA HIS A 9 9.85 -14.20 -12.54
C HIS A 9 8.70 -14.28 -11.51
N PHE A 10 7.69 -13.42 -11.62
CA PHE A 10 6.51 -13.45 -10.76
C PHE A 10 5.74 -14.78 -10.88
N GLU A 11 5.51 -15.28 -12.10
CA GLU A 11 4.86 -16.58 -12.32
C GLU A 11 5.69 -17.76 -11.75
N ASP A 12 7.00 -17.69 -11.82
CA ASP A 12 7.88 -18.71 -11.23
C ASP A 12 7.84 -18.67 -9.69
N LEU A 13 7.72 -17.47 -9.08
CA LEU A 13 7.51 -17.34 -7.64
C LEU A 13 6.15 -17.91 -7.20
N LYS A 14 5.08 -17.68 -7.96
CA LYS A 14 3.75 -18.23 -7.69
C LYS A 14 3.70 -19.76 -7.67
N LYS A 15 4.55 -20.42 -8.44
CA LYS A 15 4.68 -21.88 -8.41
C LYS A 15 5.41 -22.38 -7.16
N LYS A 16 6.26 -21.54 -6.57
CA LYS A 16 7.13 -21.89 -5.46
C LYS A 16 6.55 -21.57 -4.08
N TYR A 17 5.76 -20.51 -3.99
CA TYR A 17 5.30 -19.95 -2.71
C TYR A 17 3.78 -19.79 -2.72
N SER A 18 3.15 -20.16 -1.61
CA SER A 18 1.71 -19.99 -1.38
C SER A 18 1.32 -18.53 -1.14
N ASN A 19 2.23 -17.75 -0.57
CA ASN A 19 2.02 -16.33 -0.27
C ASN A 19 3.18 -15.51 -0.85
N ILE A 20 2.86 -14.41 -1.51
CA ILE A 20 3.84 -13.48 -2.10
C ILE A 20 3.42 -12.06 -1.74
N ILE A 21 4.36 -11.29 -1.23
CA ILE A 21 4.22 -9.85 -1.05
C ILE A 21 5.09 -9.19 -2.12
N VAL A 22 4.49 -8.28 -2.88
CA VAL A 22 5.19 -7.48 -3.88
C VAL A 22 5.30 -6.05 -3.36
N GLU A 23 6.51 -5.58 -3.15
CA GLU A 23 6.78 -4.20 -2.78
C GLU A 23 7.18 -3.39 -4.02
N GLY A 24 6.51 -2.26 -4.22
CA GLY A 24 6.87 -1.30 -5.26
C GLY A 24 8.02 -0.40 -4.82
N ALA A 25 8.86 0.03 -5.75
CA ALA A 25 9.92 1.01 -5.51
C ALA A 25 9.40 2.44 -5.73
N GLY A 26 9.21 3.18 -4.67
CA GLY A 26 8.67 4.54 -4.71
C GLY A 26 7.15 4.58 -4.64
N GLY A 27 6.47 5.18 -5.60
CA GLY A 27 5.01 5.33 -5.62
C GLY A 27 4.38 4.86 -6.92
N LEU A 28 3.05 4.99 -7.01
CA LEU A 28 2.25 4.50 -8.13
C LEU A 28 2.74 5.00 -9.50
N TYR A 29 3.13 6.27 -9.58
CA TYR A 29 3.54 6.91 -10.82
C TYR A 29 5.04 6.79 -11.12
N VAL A 30 5.77 5.93 -10.40
CA VAL A 30 7.18 5.68 -10.73
C VAL A 30 7.26 4.88 -12.02
N PRO A 31 7.96 5.41 -13.06
CA PRO A 31 8.09 4.72 -14.33
C PRO A 31 9.10 3.56 -14.23
N LEU A 32 8.69 2.38 -14.62
CA LEU A 32 9.58 1.25 -14.88
C LEU A 32 10.17 1.32 -16.28
N ILE A 33 9.38 1.81 -17.22
CA ILE A 33 9.82 2.24 -18.55
C ILE A 33 9.29 3.65 -18.75
N ARG A 34 10.20 4.62 -18.96
CA ARG A 34 9.83 6.02 -19.12
C ARG A 34 8.75 6.19 -20.19
N ASP A 35 7.69 6.93 -19.84
CA ASP A 35 6.54 7.27 -20.67
C ASP A 35 5.70 6.09 -21.19
N LYS A 36 5.95 4.86 -20.67
CA LYS A 36 5.27 3.66 -21.19
C LYS A 36 4.70 2.72 -20.14
N PHE A 37 5.39 2.54 -19.01
CA PHE A 37 5.01 1.52 -18.04
C PHE A 37 5.40 1.94 -16.61
N TYR A 38 4.43 1.95 -15.73
CA TYR A 38 4.56 2.45 -14.36
C TYR A 38 4.30 1.35 -13.31
N ILE A 39 4.55 1.63 -12.04
CA ILE A 39 4.24 0.70 -10.94
C ILE A 39 2.75 0.32 -10.95
N TYR A 40 1.84 1.27 -11.16
CA TYR A 40 0.40 0.97 -11.22
C TYR A 40 0.03 0.02 -12.35
N ASP A 41 0.79 -0.01 -13.44
CA ASP A 41 0.55 -0.95 -14.55
C ASP A 41 0.89 -2.40 -14.14
N LEU A 42 1.94 -2.61 -13.32
CA LEU A 42 2.22 -3.92 -12.73
C LEU A 42 1.07 -4.39 -11.84
N ILE A 43 0.58 -3.50 -10.95
CA ILE A 43 -0.52 -3.82 -10.03
C ILE A 43 -1.76 -4.25 -10.83
N LYS A 44 -2.12 -3.49 -11.86
CA LYS A 44 -3.25 -3.81 -12.75
C LYS A 44 -3.04 -5.10 -13.51
N MET A 45 -1.85 -5.28 -14.07
CA MET A 45 -1.51 -6.45 -14.87
C MET A 45 -1.65 -7.76 -14.07
N TRP A 46 -1.26 -7.74 -12.80
CA TRP A 46 -1.37 -8.90 -11.91
C TRP A 46 -2.68 -8.95 -11.11
N ASN A 47 -3.52 -7.91 -11.23
CA ASN A 47 -4.76 -7.76 -10.49
C ASN A 47 -4.59 -7.95 -8.97
N LEU A 48 -3.50 -7.40 -8.43
CA LEU A 48 -3.18 -7.52 -7.02
C LEU A 48 -3.94 -6.48 -6.19
N PRO A 49 -4.48 -6.87 -5.03
CA PRO A 49 -4.97 -5.89 -4.06
C PRO A 49 -3.80 -5.14 -3.43
N VAL A 50 -4.01 -3.88 -3.10
CA VAL A 50 -2.98 -2.99 -2.55
C VAL A 50 -3.20 -2.78 -1.07
N VAL A 51 -2.16 -2.97 -0.28
CA VAL A 51 -2.04 -2.41 1.07
C VAL A 51 -1.26 -1.10 0.95
N LEU A 52 -1.89 0.02 1.28
CA LEU A 52 -1.25 1.33 1.20
C LEU A 52 -0.57 1.68 2.53
N VAL A 53 0.74 1.79 2.52
CA VAL A 53 1.52 2.24 3.68
C VAL A 53 1.60 3.76 3.68
N CYS A 54 1.09 4.38 4.73
CA CYS A 54 0.98 5.84 4.91
C CYS A 54 1.86 6.32 6.05
N GLY A 55 2.37 7.53 5.96
CA GLY A 55 2.92 8.23 7.12
C GLY A 55 1.83 8.86 7.98
N THR A 56 2.23 9.37 9.14
CA THR A 56 1.35 10.05 10.11
C THR A 56 1.71 11.53 10.30
N LYS A 57 2.82 11.98 9.72
CA LYS A 57 3.35 13.35 9.82
C LYS A 57 2.51 14.37 9.05
N VAL A 58 2.82 15.65 9.24
CA VAL A 58 2.24 16.75 8.45
C VAL A 58 2.39 16.49 6.95
N GLY A 59 1.31 16.68 6.18
CA GLY A 59 1.22 16.36 4.76
C GLY A 59 0.69 14.95 4.44
N SER A 60 0.60 14.05 5.43
CA SER A 60 0.13 12.68 5.23
C SER A 60 -1.31 12.60 4.74
N ILE A 61 -2.20 13.49 5.20
CA ILE A 61 -3.59 13.54 4.73
C ILE A 61 -3.61 13.73 3.22
N ASN A 62 -2.93 14.76 2.73
CA ASN A 62 -2.89 15.07 1.30
C ASN A 62 -2.30 13.92 0.47
N HIS A 63 -1.13 13.40 0.86
CA HIS A 63 -0.46 12.32 0.12
C HIS A 63 -1.32 11.05 0.09
N THR A 64 -1.91 10.67 1.22
CA THR A 64 -2.75 9.47 1.31
C THR A 64 -4.00 9.61 0.46
N MET A 65 -4.72 10.73 0.59
CA MET A 65 -5.95 10.95 -0.16
C MET A 65 -5.73 11.04 -1.67
N LEU A 66 -4.64 11.67 -2.13
CA LEU A 66 -4.28 11.68 -3.55
C LEU A 66 -3.99 10.26 -4.08
N THR A 67 -3.26 9.45 -3.31
CA THR A 67 -2.97 8.06 -3.70
C THR A 67 -4.24 7.21 -3.71
N LEU A 68 -5.11 7.33 -2.70
CA LEU A 68 -6.39 6.63 -2.66
C LEU A 68 -7.30 6.99 -3.85
N ASN A 69 -7.36 8.26 -4.20
CA ASN A 69 -8.12 8.72 -5.36
C ASN A 69 -7.54 8.16 -6.67
N ALA A 70 -6.23 8.10 -6.79
CA ALA A 70 -5.58 7.49 -7.94
C ALA A 70 -5.90 5.99 -8.05
N LEU A 71 -5.77 5.23 -6.97
CA LEU A 71 -6.12 3.80 -6.93
C LEU A 71 -7.58 3.57 -7.35
N LYS A 72 -8.50 4.37 -6.80
CA LYS A 72 -9.93 4.31 -7.14
C LYS A 72 -10.17 4.61 -8.62
N THR A 73 -9.58 5.67 -9.15
CA THR A 73 -9.72 6.06 -10.56
C THR A 73 -9.16 5.00 -11.51
N MET A 74 -8.09 4.33 -11.11
CA MET A 74 -7.46 3.24 -11.88
C MET A 74 -8.20 1.90 -11.74
N GLY A 75 -9.21 1.80 -10.87
CA GLY A 75 -9.93 0.55 -10.59
C GLY A 75 -9.09 -0.47 -9.84
N ILE A 76 -8.07 -0.02 -9.08
CA ILE A 76 -7.20 -0.89 -8.28
C ILE A 76 -7.85 -1.13 -6.91
N LYS A 77 -7.97 -2.40 -6.52
CA LYS A 77 -8.53 -2.78 -5.22
C LYS A 77 -7.60 -2.36 -4.09
N LEU A 78 -8.12 -1.62 -3.12
CA LEU A 78 -7.46 -1.37 -1.84
C LEU A 78 -7.87 -2.45 -0.83
N GLU A 79 -6.89 -3.08 -0.17
CA GLU A 79 -7.13 -4.02 0.92
C GLU A 79 -7.24 -3.30 2.26
N GLY A 80 -6.37 -2.33 2.50
CA GLY A 80 -6.38 -1.53 3.72
C GLY A 80 -5.24 -0.53 3.79
N LEU A 81 -5.16 0.17 4.93
CA LEU A 81 -4.14 1.18 5.23
C LEU A 81 -3.20 0.71 6.34
N VAL A 82 -1.92 0.99 6.21
CA VAL A 82 -0.96 0.84 7.30
C VAL A 82 -0.35 2.20 7.62
N PHE A 83 -0.67 2.75 8.77
CA PHE A 83 -0.08 3.98 9.29
C PHE A 83 1.25 3.66 9.96
N ASN A 84 2.34 3.91 9.25
CA ASN A 84 3.67 3.51 9.68
C ASN A 84 4.43 4.66 10.37
N ASN A 85 5.31 4.27 11.29
CA ASN A 85 6.21 5.18 12.00
C ASN A 85 5.48 6.17 12.93
N TYR A 86 4.35 5.73 13.50
CA TYR A 86 3.56 6.49 14.47
C TYR A 86 4.35 6.74 15.76
N LYS A 87 4.42 8.00 16.19
CA LYS A 87 5.19 8.45 17.36
C LYS A 87 4.31 8.84 18.56
N GLY A 88 2.99 8.78 18.43
CA GLY A 88 2.05 9.14 19.50
C GLY A 88 1.88 10.64 19.73
N GLN A 89 2.13 11.47 18.72
CA GLN A 89 1.90 12.90 18.80
C GLN A 89 0.43 13.24 18.47
N PHE A 90 -0.15 14.22 19.16
CA PHE A 90 -1.59 14.53 19.06
C PHE A 90 -2.06 14.81 17.61
N PHE A 91 -1.22 15.43 16.79
CA PHE A 91 -1.56 15.72 15.40
C PHE A 91 -1.54 14.47 14.51
N GLU A 92 -0.82 13.42 14.91
CA GLU A 92 -0.82 12.14 14.18
C GLU A 92 -2.15 11.42 14.34
N ASP A 93 -2.72 11.44 15.56
CA ASP A 93 -4.06 10.89 15.82
C ASP A 93 -5.13 11.61 15.00
N ASP A 94 -5.06 12.93 14.94
CA ASP A 94 -5.98 13.74 14.13
C ASP A 94 -5.82 13.45 12.64
N ASN A 95 -4.59 13.36 12.13
CA ASN A 95 -4.31 13.01 10.74
C ASN A 95 -4.89 11.63 10.38
N ILE A 96 -4.68 10.62 11.21
CA ILE A 96 -5.23 9.27 11.02
C ILE A 96 -6.76 9.33 10.98
N LYS A 97 -7.37 9.99 11.96
CA LYS A 97 -8.82 10.15 12.05
C LYS A 97 -9.40 10.79 10.79
N VAL A 98 -8.83 11.90 10.35
CA VAL A 98 -9.28 12.61 9.13
C VAL A 98 -9.17 11.71 7.90
N ILE A 99 -8.05 10.97 7.74
CA ILE A 99 -7.87 10.05 6.61
C ILE A 99 -8.95 8.96 6.63
N LEU A 100 -9.21 8.34 7.77
CA LEU A 100 -10.23 7.30 7.91
C LEU A 100 -11.66 7.84 7.65
N GLU A 101 -11.96 9.03 8.14
CA GLU A 101 -13.25 9.70 7.91
C GLU A 101 -13.48 10.01 6.42
N LEU A 102 -12.47 10.52 5.73
CA LEU A 102 -12.55 10.87 4.31
C LEU A 102 -12.55 9.64 3.39
N SER A 103 -11.70 8.67 3.68
CA SER A 103 -11.54 7.48 2.84
C SER A 103 -12.61 6.42 3.05
N LYS A 104 -13.25 6.40 4.22
CA LYS A 104 -14.18 5.34 4.68
C LYS A 104 -13.53 3.94 4.72
N VAL A 105 -12.21 3.87 4.74
CA VAL A 105 -11.49 2.60 4.87
C VAL A 105 -11.68 2.06 6.29
N LYS A 106 -12.03 0.79 6.39
CA LYS A 106 -12.26 0.12 7.68
C LYS A 106 -11.06 -0.70 8.14
N ASN A 107 -10.34 -1.29 7.19
CA ASN A 107 -9.18 -2.13 7.49
C ASN A 107 -7.93 -1.26 7.59
N TYR A 108 -7.38 -1.13 8.79
CA TYR A 108 -6.13 -0.40 8.98
C TYR A 108 -5.33 -0.95 10.16
N LEU A 109 -4.02 -0.71 10.11
CA LEU A 109 -3.08 -0.95 11.21
C LEU A 109 -2.30 0.32 11.52
N ILE A 110 -1.89 0.47 12.79
CA ILE A 110 -0.98 1.52 13.24
C ILE A 110 0.30 0.87 13.74
N ILE A 111 1.39 1.13 13.05
CA ILE A 111 2.72 0.62 13.40
C ILE A 111 3.52 1.72 14.07
N LYS A 112 3.90 1.48 15.32
CA LYS A 112 4.66 2.45 16.12
C LYS A 112 6.09 2.58 15.62
N ASN A 113 6.68 3.74 15.85
CA ASN A 113 8.09 3.95 15.57
C ASN A 113 8.95 2.91 16.30
N GLY A 114 9.80 2.20 15.58
CA GLY A 114 10.65 1.13 16.11
C GLY A 114 9.95 -0.21 16.38
N GLN A 115 8.65 -0.33 16.14
CA GLN A 115 7.96 -1.62 16.21
C GLN A 115 8.46 -2.54 15.10
N LYS A 116 8.87 -3.76 15.46
CA LYS A 116 9.45 -4.74 14.52
C LYS A 116 8.52 -5.90 14.20
N GLU A 117 7.50 -6.10 15.01
CA GLU A 117 6.60 -7.25 14.91
C GLU A 117 5.15 -6.78 14.96
N ILE A 118 4.30 -7.47 14.24
CA ILE A 118 2.85 -7.33 14.25
C ILE A 118 2.31 -8.67 14.75
N SER A 119 1.36 -8.68 15.67
CA SER A 119 0.79 -9.92 16.19
C SER A 119 -0.06 -10.63 15.13
N ASP A 120 -0.15 -11.95 15.24
CA ASP A 120 -0.99 -12.76 14.33
C ASP A 120 -2.46 -12.30 14.39
N GLU A 121 -2.96 -11.92 15.57
CA GLU A 121 -4.31 -11.38 15.74
C GLU A 121 -4.55 -10.07 14.96
N GLU A 122 -3.58 -9.15 14.97
CA GLU A 122 -3.65 -7.90 14.21
C GLU A 122 -3.65 -8.18 12.70
N ILE A 123 -2.84 -9.15 12.25
CA ILE A 123 -2.78 -9.57 10.84
C ILE A 123 -4.10 -10.21 10.42
N GLU A 124 -4.61 -11.15 11.19
CA GLU A 124 -5.89 -11.81 10.92
C GLU A 124 -7.05 -10.81 10.87
N THR A 125 -7.10 -9.87 11.80
CA THR A 125 -8.12 -8.82 11.83
C THR A 125 -8.03 -7.91 10.61
N PHE A 126 -6.82 -7.59 10.16
CA PHE A 126 -6.60 -6.72 9.00
C PHE A 126 -7.09 -7.35 7.69
N PHE A 127 -6.93 -8.67 7.51
CA PHE A 127 -7.31 -9.36 6.27
C PHE A 127 -8.71 -9.99 6.31
N ASN A 128 -9.41 -9.94 7.42
CA ASN A 128 -10.80 -10.39 7.57
C ASN A 128 -11.79 -9.20 7.56
#